data_23b3b39978c8860a062b715ab389727a
#
_entry.id   23b3b39978c8860a062b715ab389727a
#
_cell.length_a   1.000
_cell.length_b   1.000
_cell.length_c   1.000
_cell.angle_alpha   90.00
_cell.angle_beta   90.00
_cell.angle_gamma   90.00
#
_symmetry.space_group_name_H-M   'P 1'
#
loop_
_entity.id
_entity.type
_entity.pdbx_description
1 polymer ?
#
loop_
_entity_poly.entity_id
_entity_poly.type
_entity_poly.pdbx_seq_one_letter_code
_entity_poly.pdbx_strand_id
1 'polypeptide(L)'
;MTAVIYARYSSDNQREESIEGQIRECTAYAEKNGITVVKHYIDRALSAKTDNRPDFQQMIKDSEKRLFDIVLVWKLDRFARNRYDSAHYEYQLERNHVKLVSATEPISDSPAGIMVKSMLTGMAEYYSAELSEKVVRGMTENVLKGKYNGGTIPIGFKVDEEKFFQIDPLKAPFVVEAFQRYNDGATMKAVSYTHLRAHETRGNL
;
A
#
# COMPACT_ATOMS: atom_id res chain seq x y z
N MET A 1 21.54 20.94 -15.68
CA MET A 1 20.99 19.61 -15.44
C MET A 1 19.49 19.72 -15.31
N THR A 2 18.76 18.79 -15.93
CA THR A 2 17.31 18.72 -15.87
C THR A 2 16.86 17.62 -14.90
N ALA A 3 15.81 17.88 -14.14
CA ALA A 3 15.26 16.89 -13.21
C ALA A 3 13.77 16.70 -13.38
N VAL A 4 13.31 15.53 -13.01
CA VAL A 4 11.88 15.27 -12.77
C VAL A 4 11.67 14.97 -11.28
N ILE A 5 10.52 15.36 -10.76
CA ILE A 5 10.13 15.05 -9.36
C ILE A 5 9.17 13.87 -9.40
N TYR A 6 9.44 12.85 -8.59
CA TYR A 6 8.49 11.78 -8.32
C TYR A 6 7.97 11.89 -6.89
N ALA A 7 6.65 11.91 -6.76
CA ALA A 7 5.96 11.96 -5.47
C ALA A 7 4.84 10.92 -5.38
N ARG A 8 4.65 10.32 -4.21
CA ARG A 8 3.56 9.37 -3.97
C ARG A 8 3.03 9.43 -2.54
N TYR A 9 1.78 9.03 -2.34
CA TYR A 9 1.27 8.79 -1.00
C TYR A 9 1.93 7.56 -0.36
N SER A 10 2.15 7.62 0.96
CA SER A 10 2.45 6.46 1.79
C SER A 10 1.13 5.90 2.33
N SER A 11 0.94 4.57 2.27
CA SER A 11 -0.26 3.92 2.79
C SER A 11 -0.37 3.97 4.32
N ASP A 12 0.75 4.19 5.02
CA ASP A 12 0.83 3.96 6.46
C ASP A 12 0.74 5.21 7.33
N ASN A 13 0.84 6.43 6.76
CA ASN A 13 0.71 7.66 7.56
C ASN A 13 0.10 8.80 6.73
N GLN A 14 -1.21 8.92 6.78
CA GLN A 14 -1.99 9.92 6.05
C GLN A 14 -1.81 11.36 6.56
N ARG A 15 -0.98 11.64 7.55
CA ARG A 15 -0.95 12.94 8.23
C ARG A 15 0.31 13.77 8.07
N GLU A 16 1.44 13.22 7.68
CA GLU A 16 2.67 14.01 7.80
C GLU A 16 3.22 14.62 6.52
N GLU A 17 2.89 14.10 5.32
CA GLU A 17 3.43 14.72 4.11
C GLU A 17 2.55 14.57 2.88
N SER A 18 1.84 15.64 2.60
CA SER A 18 1.10 15.80 1.36
C SER A 18 2.04 15.73 0.14
N ILE A 19 1.53 15.34 -1.00
CA ILE A 19 2.26 15.38 -2.27
C ILE A 19 2.80 16.79 -2.53
N GLU A 20 2.05 17.82 -2.17
CA GLU A 20 2.44 19.22 -2.28
C GLU A 20 3.68 19.54 -1.42
N GLY A 21 3.75 18.97 -0.20
CA GLY A 21 4.91 19.09 0.68
C GLY A 21 6.16 18.45 0.06
N GLN A 22 6.02 17.22 -0.46
CA GLN A 22 7.11 16.52 -1.15
C GLN A 22 7.63 17.32 -2.36
N ILE A 23 6.72 17.81 -3.20
CA ILE A 23 7.07 18.61 -4.38
C ILE A 23 7.77 19.91 -3.96
N ARG A 24 7.27 20.62 -2.95
CA ARG A 24 7.86 21.85 -2.45
C ARG A 24 9.30 21.65 -1.97
N GLU A 25 9.56 20.61 -1.18
CA GLU A 25 10.91 20.30 -0.68
C GLU A 25 11.87 19.92 -1.83
N CYS A 26 11.38 19.11 -2.78
CA CYS A 26 12.15 18.75 -3.96
C CYS A 26 12.45 19.97 -4.85
N THR A 27 11.49 20.87 -5.03
CA THR A 27 11.68 22.11 -5.81
C THR A 27 12.69 23.04 -5.14
N ALA A 28 12.58 23.22 -3.82
CA ALA A 28 13.55 24.03 -3.07
C ALA A 28 14.97 23.45 -3.16
N TYR A 29 15.11 22.11 -3.12
CA TYR A 29 16.39 21.46 -3.33
C TYR A 29 16.94 21.69 -4.74
N ALA A 30 16.09 21.56 -5.77
CA ALA A 30 16.46 21.79 -7.15
C ALA A 30 16.95 23.22 -7.39
N GLU A 31 16.20 24.22 -6.91
CA GLU A 31 16.56 25.65 -6.99
C GLU A 31 17.92 25.94 -6.33
N LYS A 32 18.11 25.43 -5.10
CA LYS A 32 19.38 25.59 -4.37
C LYS A 32 20.59 25.00 -5.10
N ASN A 33 20.38 23.94 -5.89
CA ASN A 33 21.46 23.24 -6.62
C ASN A 33 21.53 23.62 -8.12
N GLY A 34 20.77 24.61 -8.58
CA GLY A 34 20.76 25.05 -9.98
C GLY A 34 20.24 23.98 -10.96
N ILE A 35 19.28 23.15 -10.52
CA ILE A 35 18.67 22.07 -11.28
C ILE A 35 17.31 22.56 -11.80
N THR A 36 17.05 22.39 -13.09
CA THR A 36 15.75 22.76 -13.70
C THR A 36 14.78 21.60 -13.64
N VAL A 37 13.67 21.76 -12.92
CA VAL A 37 12.58 20.77 -12.87
C VAL A 37 11.74 20.88 -14.14
N VAL A 38 11.63 19.79 -14.93
CA VAL A 38 10.92 19.78 -16.21
C VAL A 38 9.56 19.10 -16.14
N LYS A 39 9.35 18.18 -15.18
CA LYS A 39 8.09 17.45 -15.05
C LYS A 39 7.91 16.87 -13.64
N HIS A 40 6.65 16.67 -13.24
CA HIS A 40 6.26 15.92 -12.04
C HIS A 40 5.57 14.63 -12.45
N TYR A 41 5.89 13.53 -11.76
CA TYR A 41 5.21 12.24 -11.83
C TYR A 41 4.61 11.97 -10.46
N ILE A 42 3.29 11.71 -10.41
CA ILE A 42 2.56 11.69 -9.14
C ILE A 42 1.64 10.47 -9.09
N ASP A 43 1.98 9.50 -8.26
CA ASP A 43 1.12 8.34 -8.00
C ASP A 43 0.30 8.56 -6.74
N ARG A 44 -1.01 8.73 -6.92
CA ARG A 44 -1.99 8.80 -5.83
C ARG A 44 -2.49 7.38 -5.59
N ALA A 45 -2.19 6.80 -4.41
CA ALA A 45 -2.63 5.46 -4.07
C ALA A 45 -4.16 5.37 -4.09
N LEU A 46 -4.71 4.59 -5.02
CA LEU A 46 -6.14 4.31 -5.11
C LEU A 46 -6.57 3.11 -4.25
N SER A 47 -5.64 2.25 -3.85
CA SER A 47 -5.89 1.15 -2.88
C SER A 47 -4.60 0.56 -2.33
N ALA A 48 -4.64 0.05 -1.10
CA ALA A 48 -3.52 -0.65 -0.45
C ALA A 48 -3.17 -2.01 -1.11
N LYS A 49 -4.01 -2.51 -2.03
CA LYS A 49 -3.91 -3.86 -2.59
C LYS A 49 -3.26 -3.94 -3.98
N THR A 50 -3.15 -2.84 -4.71
CA THR A 50 -2.59 -2.86 -6.07
C THR A 50 -1.37 -1.97 -6.17
N ASP A 51 -0.25 -2.56 -6.63
CA ASP A 51 0.99 -1.83 -6.92
C ASP A 51 0.90 -1.13 -8.29
N ASN A 52 -0.21 -0.44 -8.52
CA ASN A 52 -0.38 0.30 -9.76
C ASN A 52 0.22 1.70 -9.59
N ARG A 53 1.47 1.88 -10.07
CA ARG A 53 2.20 3.16 -10.13
C ARG A 53 2.37 3.59 -11.58
N PRO A 54 1.31 4.03 -12.26
CA PRO A 54 1.38 4.34 -13.69
C PRO A 54 2.37 5.47 -13.99
N ASP A 55 2.43 6.50 -13.16
CA ASP A 55 3.34 7.62 -13.35
C ASP A 55 4.80 7.22 -13.08
N PHE A 56 5.06 6.34 -12.10
CA PHE A 56 6.37 5.74 -11.88
C PHE A 56 6.84 4.95 -13.10
N GLN A 57 5.99 4.06 -13.62
CA GLN A 57 6.31 3.26 -14.80
C GLN A 57 6.54 4.15 -16.04
N GLN A 58 5.77 5.22 -16.18
CA GLN A 58 5.96 6.19 -17.25
C GLN A 58 7.29 6.95 -17.09
N MET A 59 7.66 7.32 -15.87
CA MET A 59 8.93 7.97 -15.55
C MET A 59 10.11 7.07 -15.96
N ILE A 60 10.07 5.78 -15.60
CA ILE A 60 11.12 4.81 -16.00
C ILE A 60 11.22 4.70 -17.53
N LYS A 61 10.10 4.62 -18.25
CA LYS A 61 10.09 4.62 -19.73
C LYS A 61 10.64 5.93 -20.33
N ASP A 62 10.31 7.07 -19.74
CA ASP A 62 10.77 8.36 -20.20
C ASP A 62 12.28 8.57 -19.94
N SER A 63 12.84 7.90 -18.92
CA SER A 63 14.28 7.88 -18.68
C SER A 63 15.08 7.22 -19.83
N GLU A 64 14.50 6.22 -20.50
CA GLU A 64 15.11 5.59 -21.69
C GLU A 64 15.30 6.57 -22.85
N LYS A 65 14.41 7.58 -22.93
CA LYS A 65 14.46 8.63 -23.96
C LYS A 65 15.40 9.78 -23.59
N ARG A 66 16.04 9.73 -22.42
CA ARG A 66 16.95 10.77 -21.89
C ARG A 66 16.31 12.16 -21.86
N LEU A 67 15.06 12.24 -21.43
CA LEU A 67 14.32 13.50 -21.33
C LEU A 67 14.73 14.33 -20.10
N PHE A 68 15.47 13.73 -19.17
CA PHE A 68 15.97 14.34 -17.94
C PHE A 68 17.23 13.61 -17.43
N ASP A 69 18.00 14.30 -16.60
CA ASP A 69 19.27 13.80 -16.05
C ASP A 69 19.09 13.24 -14.63
N ILE A 70 18.07 13.69 -13.92
CA ILE A 70 17.88 13.41 -12.48
C ILE A 70 16.42 13.05 -12.20
N VAL A 71 16.22 11.98 -11.42
CA VAL A 71 14.97 11.73 -10.69
C VAL A 71 15.15 12.22 -9.27
N LEU A 72 14.35 13.21 -8.88
CA LEU A 72 14.37 13.80 -7.56
C LEU A 72 13.17 13.30 -6.76
N VAL A 73 13.44 12.75 -5.58
CA VAL A 73 12.43 12.29 -4.63
C VAL A 73 12.61 13.00 -3.29
N TRP A 74 11.56 13.12 -2.51
CA TRP A 74 11.66 13.69 -1.18
C TRP A 74 12.54 12.83 -0.26
N LYS A 75 12.25 11.51 -0.18
CA LYS A 75 13.05 10.48 0.51
C LYS A 75 13.16 9.23 -0.38
N LEU A 76 14.17 8.40 -0.16
CA LEU A 76 14.38 7.18 -0.94
C LEU A 76 13.23 6.17 -0.80
N ASP A 77 12.55 6.14 0.35
CA ASP A 77 11.37 5.29 0.57
C ASP A 77 10.16 5.67 -0.31
N ARG A 78 10.17 6.89 -0.90
CA ARG A 78 9.17 7.31 -1.89
C ARG A 78 9.45 6.74 -3.27
N PHE A 79 10.69 6.42 -3.59
CA PHE A 79 11.09 5.85 -4.88
C PHE A 79 10.64 4.37 -5.00
N ALA A 80 11.01 3.52 -4.03
CA ALA A 80 10.69 2.11 -4.06
C ALA A 80 10.06 1.64 -2.74
N ARG A 81 9.40 0.48 -2.77
CA ARG A 81 8.72 -0.10 -1.60
C ARG A 81 9.61 -1.06 -0.82
N ASN A 82 10.57 -1.65 -1.49
CA ASN A 82 11.49 -2.60 -0.91
C ASN A 82 12.87 -2.47 -1.57
N ARG A 83 13.86 -3.10 -0.98
CA ARG A 83 15.25 -3.03 -1.42
C ARG A 83 15.47 -3.61 -2.81
N TYR A 84 14.77 -4.67 -3.16
CA TYR A 84 14.91 -5.32 -4.46
C TYR A 84 14.42 -4.40 -5.60
N ASP A 85 13.23 -3.83 -5.44
CA ASP A 85 12.67 -2.87 -6.41
C ASP A 85 13.55 -1.63 -6.52
N SER A 86 14.08 -1.11 -5.39
CA SER A 86 15.00 0.03 -5.39
C SER A 86 16.23 -0.26 -6.22
N ALA A 87 16.92 -1.36 -5.95
CA ALA A 87 18.13 -1.74 -6.68
C ALA A 87 17.85 -1.99 -8.17
N HIS A 88 16.73 -2.63 -8.51
CA HIS A 88 16.34 -2.90 -9.88
C HIS A 88 16.12 -1.61 -10.70
N TYR A 89 15.29 -0.70 -10.16
CA TYR A 89 14.96 0.54 -10.87
C TYR A 89 16.11 1.56 -10.84
N GLU A 90 16.92 1.59 -9.77
CA GLU A 90 18.14 2.38 -9.76
C GLU A 90 19.11 1.93 -10.85
N TYR A 91 19.32 0.62 -11.00
CA TYR A 91 20.15 0.07 -12.07
C TYR A 91 19.61 0.44 -13.46
N GLN A 92 18.29 0.44 -13.67
CA GLN A 92 17.69 0.89 -14.92
C GLN A 92 17.97 2.38 -15.19
N LEU A 93 17.80 3.24 -14.18
CA LEU A 93 18.09 4.67 -14.28
C LEU A 93 19.57 4.91 -14.60
N GLU A 94 20.48 4.23 -13.91
CA GLU A 94 21.93 4.33 -14.15
C GLU A 94 22.29 3.93 -15.59
N ARG A 95 21.72 2.86 -16.12
CA ARG A 95 21.90 2.46 -17.53
C ARG A 95 21.43 3.54 -18.50
N ASN A 96 20.40 4.27 -18.15
CA ASN A 96 19.86 5.37 -18.94
C ASN A 96 20.62 6.70 -18.69
N HIS A 97 21.68 6.70 -17.87
CA HIS A 97 22.44 7.86 -17.42
C HIS A 97 21.61 8.87 -16.62
N VAL A 98 20.61 8.41 -15.90
CA VAL A 98 19.76 9.20 -15.01
C VAL A 98 20.13 8.89 -13.57
N LYS A 99 20.33 9.94 -12.75
CA LYS A 99 20.70 9.80 -11.34
C LYS A 99 19.48 9.92 -10.43
N LEU A 100 19.37 9.03 -9.45
CA LEU A 100 18.38 9.16 -8.37
C LEU A 100 18.96 10.03 -7.25
N VAL A 101 18.21 11.05 -6.83
CA VAL A 101 18.61 11.99 -5.76
C VAL A 101 17.47 12.16 -4.77
N SER A 102 17.77 12.10 -3.48
CA SER A 102 16.85 12.45 -2.40
C SER A 102 17.05 13.90 -1.96
N ALA A 103 15.97 14.67 -1.82
CA ALA A 103 16.04 16.06 -1.40
C ALA A 103 16.43 16.23 0.08
N THR A 104 15.99 15.30 0.94
CA THR A 104 16.20 15.37 2.39
C THR A 104 17.29 14.42 2.90
N GLU A 105 17.71 13.46 2.08
CA GLU A 105 18.74 12.46 2.43
C GLU A 105 19.94 12.61 1.45
N PRO A 106 20.76 13.65 1.57
CA PRO A 106 21.88 13.87 0.66
C PRO A 106 22.96 12.82 0.92
N ILE A 107 22.84 11.70 0.22
CA ILE A 107 23.81 10.62 0.30
C ILE A 107 24.83 10.84 -0.82
N SER A 108 26.08 11.02 -0.44
CA SER A 108 27.18 11.15 -1.39
C SER A 108 27.42 9.82 -2.14
N ASP A 109 27.87 9.88 -3.39
CA ASP A 109 28.29 8.70 -4.19
C ASP A 109 29.63 8.10 -3.70
N SER A 110 30.14 8.55 -2.56
CA SER A 110 31.33 7.99 -1.94
C SER A 110 31.06 6.57 -1.38
N PRO A 111 32.09 5.74 -1.21
CA PRO A 111 31.93 4.43 -0.56
C PRO A 111 31.23 4.50 0.80
N ALA A 112 31.47 5.56 1.58
CA ALA A 112 30.78 5.82 2.84
C ALA A 112 29.30 6.13 2.62
N GLY A 113 28.92 6.89 1.58
CA GLY A 113 27.54 7.19 1.22
C GLY A 113 26.77 5.93 0.80
N ILE A 114 27.39 5.03 0.03
CA ILE A 114 26.81 3.74 -0.35
C ILE A 114 26.51 2.90 0.90
N MET A 115 27.41 2.88 1.88
CA MET A 115 27.22 2.18 3.13
C MET A 115 26.03 2.76 3.93
N VAL A 116 25.97 4.09 4.06
CA VAL A 116 24.87 4.79 4.74
C VAL A 116 23.53 4.51 4.06
N LYS A 117 23.47 4.56 2.72
CA LYS A 117 22.26 4.24 1.93
C LYS A 117 21.79 2.81 2.21
N SER A 118 22.72 1.84 2.18
CA SER A 118 22.40 0.44 2.44
C SER A 118 21.90 0.22 3.89
N MET A 119 22.46 0.93 4.86
CA MET A 119 22.04 0.87 6.26
C MET A 119 20.64 1.46 6.44
N LEU A 120 20.35 2.62 5.87
CA LEU A 120 19.03 3.26 5.95
C LEU A 120 17.95 2.39 5.31
N THR A 121 18.23 1.81 4.14
CA THR A 121 17.30 0.90 3.47
C THR A 121 17.06 -0.37 4.31
N GLY A 122 18.11 -0.96 4.88
CA GLY A 122 17.98 -2.12 5.74
C GLY A 122 17.21 -1.84 7.03
N MET A 123 17.36 -0.65 7.61
CA MET A 123 16.56 -0.22 8.77
C MET A 123 15.07 -0.08 8.43
N ALA A 124 14.73 0.48 7.27
CA ALA A 124 13.34 0.60 6.82
C ALA A 124 12.67 -0.78 6.65
N GLU A 125 13.39 -1.75 6.06
CA GLU A 125 12.92 -3.13 5.94
C GLU A 125 12.74 -3.79 7.32
N TYR A 126 13.69 -3.60 8.23
CA TYR A 126 13.60 -4.13 9.59
C TYR A 126 12.35 -3.61 10.32
N TYR A 127 12.09 -2.30 10.29
CA TYR A 127 10.91 -1.74 10.93
C TYR A 127 9.60 -2.25 10.29
N SER A 128 9.58 -2.42 8.98
CA SER A 128 8.41 -2.98 8.28
C SER A 128 8.15 -4.43 8.70
N ALA A 129 9.20 -5.26 8.78
CA ALA A 129 9.10 -6.64 9.24
C ALA A 129 8.66 -6.72 10.71
N GLU A 130 9.26 -5.92 11.59
CA GLU A 130 8.90 -5.86 13.01
C GLU A 130 7.43 -5.44 13.21
N LEU A 131 6.96 -4.45 12.45
CA LEU A 131 5.57 -4.03 12.48
C LEU A 131 4.63 -5.16 12.02
N SER A 132 4.98 -5.86 10.94
CA SER A 132 4.21 -7.02 10.46
C SER A 132 4.08 -8.10 11.52
N GLU A 133 5.17 -8.46 12.20
CA GLU A 133 5.15 -9.43 13.30
C GLU A 133 4.25 -8.98 14.46
N LYS A 134 4.33 -7.70 14.84
CA LYS A 134 3.48 -7.12 15.90
C LYS A 134 2.00 -7.19 15.54
N VAL A 135 1.66 -6.86 14.28
CA VAL A 135 0.27 -6.94 13.77
C VAL A 135 -0.22 -8.38 13.78
N VAL A 136 0.55 -9.33 13.24
CA VAL A 136 0.19 -10.75 13.22
C VAL A 136 -0.02 -11.28 14.63
N ARG A 137 0.89 -10.96 15.57
CA ARG A 137 0.74 -11.32 16.98
C ARG A 137 -0.56 -10.76 17.58
N GLY A 138 -0.83 -9.46 17.37
CA GLY A 138 -2.06 -8.82 17.86
C GLY A 138 -3.33 -9.44 17.28
N MET A 139 -3.33 -9.77 15.98
CA MET A 139 -4.44 -10.48 15.33
C MET A 139 -4.62 -11.89 15.89
N THR A 140 -3.54 -12.64 16.12
CA THR A 140 -3.56 -13.97 16.70
C THR A 140 -4.14 -13.93 18.12
N GLU A 141 -3.70 -13.00 18.95
CA GLU A 141 -4.24 -12.80 20.30
C GLU A 141 -5.74 -12.50 20.29
N ASN A 142 -6.20 -11.68 19.34
CA ASN A 142 -7.63 -11.40 19.18
C ASN A 142 -8.42 -12.65 18.78
N VAL A 143 -7.88 -13.46 17.84
CA VAL A 143 -8.52 -14.73 17.43
C VAL A 143 -8.62 -15.69 18.61
N LEU A 144 -7.54 -15.85 19.39
CA LEU A 144 -7.54 -16.71 20.58
C LEU A 144 -8.56 -16.25 21.64
N LYS A 145 -8.86 -14.96 21.71
CA LYS A 145 -9.89 -14.39 22.56
C LYS A 145 -11.30 -14.41 21.93
N GLY A 146 -11.45 -14.95 20.72
CA GLY A 146 -12.71 -14.95 19.97
C GLY A 146 -13.14 -13.58 19.45
N LYS A 147 -12.19 -12.63 19.33
CA LYS A 147 -12.46 -11.27 18.83
C LYS A 147 -12.39 -11.18 17.32
N TYR A 148 -13.22 -10.34 16.77
CA TYR A 148 -13.26 -10.01 15.35
C TYR A 148 -12.07 -9.11 14.96
N ASN A 149 -11.34 -9.54 13.93
CA ASN A 149 -10.15 -8.83 13.40
C ASN A 149 -10.40 -8.04 12.10
N GLY A 150 -11.65 -7.91 11.69
CA GLY A 150 -11.99 -7.28 10.40
C GLY A 150 -12.36 -8.31 9.32
N GLY A 151 -12.77 -7.83 8.16
CA GLY A 151 -13.20 -8.65 7.02
C GLY A 151 -14.72 -8.75 6.94
N THR A 152 -15.21 -9.77 6.21
CA THR A 152 -16.66 -10.01 6.06
C THR A 152 -17.19 -10.78 7.27
N ILE A 153 -18.21 -10.25 7.93
CA ILE A 153 -18.89 -10.96 9.02
C ILE A 153 -19.74 -12.08 8.40
N PRO A 154 -19.60 -13.35 8.86
CA PRO A 154 -20.40 -14.45 8.35
C PRO A 154 -21.90 -14.19 8.58
N ILE A 155 -22.74 -14.61 7.63
CA ILE A 155 -24.20 -14.49 7.76
C ILE A 155 -24.66 -15.25 9.00
N GLY A 156 -25.57 -14.65 9.78
CA GLY A 156 -26.04 -15.20 11.04
C GLY A 156 -25.28 -14.71 12.28
N PHE A 157 -24.21 -13.96 12.07
CA PHE A 157 -23.47 -13.31 13.14
C PHE A 157 -23.48 -11.79 13.00
N LYS A 158 -23.31 -11.11 14.12
CA LYS A 158 -23.00 -9.68 14.24
C LYS A 158 -21.83 -9.50 15.20
N VAL A 159 -21.20 -8.34 15.20
CA VAL A 159 -20.10 -8.02 16.09
C VAL A 159 -20.59 -6.95 17.06
N ASP A 160 -20.33 -7.15 18.35
CA ASP A 160 -20.65 -6.18 19.40
C ASP A 160 -19.59 -5.07 19.51
N GLU A 161 -19.83 -4.12 20.42
CA GLU A 161 -18.92 -2.97 20.67
C GLU A 161 -17.54 -3.41 21.18
N GLU A 162 -17.46 -4.55 21.89
CA GLU A 162 -16.21 -5.13 22.38
C GLU A 162 -15.49 -6.01 21.36
N LYS A 163 -16.04 -6.07 20.12
CA LYS A 163 -15.54 -6.86 18.98
C LYS A 163 -15.68 -8.38 19.13
N PHE A 164 -16.64 -8.87 19.92
CA PHE A 164 -16.99 -10.28 19.95
C PHE A 164 -18.07 -10.64 18.95
N PHE A 165 -18.02 -11.86 18.42
CA PHE A 165 -19.08 -12.40 17.60
C PHE A 165 -20.31 -12.72 18.46
N GLN A 166 -21.45 -12.21 18.05
CA GLN A 166 -22.77 -12.50 18.63
C GLN A 166 -23.67 -13.12 17.56
N ILE A 167 -24.61 -13.97 17.99
CA ILE A 167 -25.63 -14.49 17.08
C ILE A 167 -26.56 -13.33 16.67
N ASP A 168 -26.76 -13.17 15.36
CA ASP A 168 -27.76 -12.24 14.84
C ASP A 168 -29.13 -12.91 14.85
N PRO A 169 -30.05 -12.52 15.75
CA PRO A 169 -31.35 -13.20 15.91
C PRO A 169 -32.25 -13.09 14.68
N LEU A 170 -31.99 -12.11 13.80
CA LEU A 170 -32.75 -11.92 12.56
C LEU A 170 -32.21 -12.80 11.42
N LYS A 171 -30.89 -13.03 11.35
CA LYS A 171 -30.25 -13.74 10.25
C LYS A 171 -29.88 -15.19 10.57
N ALA A 172 -29.62 -15.52 11.84
CA ALA A 172 -29.22 -16.87 12.24
C ALA A 172 -30.26 -17.96 11.89
N PRO A 173 -31.60 -17.75 12.06
CA PRO A 173 -32.60 -18.77 11.70
C PRO A 173 -32.48 -19.18 10.21
N PHE A 174 -32.18 -18.27 9.30
CA PHE A 174 -32.04 -18.58 7.87
C PHE A 174 -30.83 -19.46 7.60
N VAL A 175 -29.75 -19.26 8.36
CA VAL A 175 -28.56 -20.10 8.24
C VAL A 175 -28.84 -21.51 8.71
N VAL A 176 -29.55 -21.66 9.87
CA VAL A 176 -29.94 -22.96 10.41
C VAL A 176 -30.82 -23.69 9.40
N GLU A 177 -31.84 -23.01 8.85
CA GLU A 177 -32.73 -23.60 7.85
C GLU A 177 -31.99 -24.03 6.59
N ALA A 178 -31.02 -23.22 6.13
CA ALA A 178 -30.20 -23.55 4.99
C ALA A 178 -29.40 -24.85 5.19
N PHE A 179 -28.80 -25.02 6.38
CA PHE A 179 -28.10 -26.26 6.72
C PHE A 179 -29.04 -27.47 6.86
N GLN A 180 -30.22 -27.29 7.45
CA GLN A 180 -31.21 -28.35 7.54
C GLN A 180 -31.66 -28.82 6.16
N ARG A 181 -32.00 -27.92 5.26
CA ARG A 181 -32.40 -28.28 3.89
C ARG A 181 -31.28 -28.97 3.11
N TYR A 182 -30.04 -28.54 3.29
CA TYR A 182 -28.91 -29.21 2.70
C TYR A 182 -28.76 -30.65 3.23
N ASN A 183 -28.92 -30.85 4.53
CA ASN A 183 -28.89 -32.17 5.13
C ASN A 183 -30.04 -33.07 4.67
N ASP A 184 -31.21 -32.50 4.35
CA ASP A 184 -32.39 -33.18 3.79
C ASP A 184 -32.24 -33.47 2.27
N GLY A 185 -31.07 -33.20 1.67
CA GLY A 185 -30.74 -33.57 0.29
C GLY A 185 -30.94 -32.46 -0.75
N ALA A 186 -31.23 -31.22 -0.32
CA ALA A 186 -31.27 -30.09 -1.25
C ALA A 186 -29.86 -29.75 -1.74
N THR A 187 -29.73 -29.36 -3.01
CA THR A 187 -28.43 -28.91 -3.55
C THR A 187 -28.03 -27.57 -2.99
N MET A 188 -26.72 -27.31 -2.82
CA MET A 188 -26.20 -26.01 -2.38
C MET A 188 -26.76 -24.84 -3.23
N LYS A 189 -26.91 -25.06 -4.55
CA LYS A 189 -27.46 -24.06 -5.46
C LYS A 189 -28.94 -23.77 -5.16
N ALA A 190 -29.75 -24.77 -4.86
CA ALA A 190 -31.15 -24.61 -4.48
C ALA A 190 -31.29 -23.84 -3.14
N VAL A 191 -30.48 -24.20 -2.14
CA VAL A 191 -30.49 -23.53 -0.83
C VAL A 191 -30.04 -22.07 -0.96
N SER A 192 -28.96 -21.80 -1.69
CA SER A 192 -28.43 -20.44 -1.87
C SER A 192 -29.40 -19.53 -2.64
N TYR A 193 -30.02 -20.04 -3.71
CA TYR A 193 -30.86 -19.22 -4.59
C TYR A 193 -32.22 -18.88 -3.98
N THR A 194 -32.84 -19.80 -3.25
CA THR A 194 -34.20 -19.61 -2.75
C THR A 194 -34.27 -18.95 -1.38
N HIS A 195 -33.22 -19.00 -0.56
CA HIS A 195 -33.28 -18.50 0.80
C HIS A 195 -32.38 -17.32 1.09
N LEU A 196 -31.09 -17.39 0.82
CA LEU A 196 -30.17 -16.33 1.20
C LEU A 196 -30.38 -15.07 0.34
N ARG A 197 -30.61 -15.22 -0.96
CA ARG A 197 -30.78 -14.09 -1.87
C ARG A 197 -32.18 -13.44 -1.82
N ALA A 198 -33.23 -14.19 -1.51
CA ALA A 198 -34.59 -13.65 -1.35
C ALA A 198 -34.74 -12.79 -0.07
N HIS A 199 -33.87 -12.99 0.92
CA HIS A 199 -33.87 -12.22 2.17
C HIS A 199 -32.95 -11.01 2.15
N GLU A 200 -31.87 -11.01 1.34
CA GLU A 200 -31.07 -9.79 1.10
C GLU A 200 -31.86 -8.68 0.42
N THR A 201 -32.79 -9.04 -0.46
CA THR A 201 -33.66 -8.07 -1.16
C THR A 201 -34.79 -7.51 -0.29
N ARG A 202 -35.17 -8.17 0.81
CA ARG A 202 -36.21 -7.66 1.74
C ARG A 202 -35.65 -6.79 2.88
N GLY A 203 -34.34 -6.78 3.09
CA GLY A 203 -33.69 -5.96 4.13
C GLY A 203 -33.24 -4.57 3.67
N ASN A 204 -33.46 -4.23 2.40
CA ASN A 204 -33.09 -2.93 1.79
C ASN A 204 -34.32 -2.10 1.33
N LEU A 205 -35.48 -2.27 1.97
CA LEU A 205 -36.65 -1.38 1.80
C LEU A 205 -36.95 -0.66 3.10
#